data_8f7318df87ad022c54cfae4e223454f8
#
_entry.id   8f7318df87ad022c54cfae4e223454f8
#
_cell.length_a   1.000
_cell.length_b   1.000
_cell.length_c   1.000
_cell.angle_alpha   90.00
_cell.angle_beta   90.00
_cell.angle_gamma   90.00
#
_symmetry.space_group_name_H-M   'P 1'
#
loop_
_entity.id
_entity.type
_entity.pdbx_description
1 polymer ?
#
loop_
_entity_poly.entity_id
_entity_poly.type
_entity_poly.pdbx_seq_one_letter_code
_entity_poly.pdbx_strand_id
1 'polypeptide(L)'
;MRRLRILACALFVLAFGPAAHAETYRLQYEAAVLGVVVLGTASYEVTTSASRYAARASVRTSGLARLFDQTQITATSTGTLSGAAVSWARYDISHAYASKFRRIRLDRANGAVSAQVTPAYRDLGSPAATAAQQSGSFDPLSGIFALGRQIGAARACQGAVLVFDGRQHYRLAVSPIGQGTFNGGGYQGPALNCRFRYEPIAGFDASDDRARIPTADAWFALPAQPGFAAPLRLTVPTPLGQAQLDLRGYERAP
;
A
#
# COMPACT_ATOMS: atom_id res chain seq x y z
N MET A 1 28.92 -69.82 17.65
CA MET A 1 28.24 -69.00 16.62
C MET A 1 27.47 -67.92 17.37
N ARG A 2 28.08 -66.71 17.54
CA ARG A 2 27.49 -65.55 18.25
C ARG A 2 26.89 -64.63 17.21
N ARG A 3 25.56 -64.45 17.22
CA ARG A 3 24.85 -63.51 16.34
C ARG A 3 24.89 -62.10 16.95
N LEU A 4 25.62 -61.22 16.32
CA LEU A 4 25.69 -59.80 16.66
C LEU A 4 24.44 -59.07 16.12
N ARG A 5 23.60 -58.53 17.04
CA ARG A 5 22.44 -57.72 16.67
C ARG A 5 22.89 -56.27 16.65
N ILE A 6 22.94 -55.66 15.46
CA ILE A 6 23.20 -54.24 15.25
C ILE A 6 21.85 -53.51 15.47
N LEU A 7 21.77 -52.72 16.52
CA LEU A 7 20.66 -51.77 16.77
C LEU A 7 20.92 -50.50 15.98
N ALA A 8 20.18 -50.27 14.92
CA ALA A 8 20.21 -49.02 14.17
C ALA A 8 19.34 -47.99 14.92
N CYS A 9 19.99 -47.01 15.62
CA CYS A 9 19.31 -45.85 16.16
C CYS A 9 19.06 -44.86 15.00
N ALA A 10 17.80 -44.75 14.55
CA ALA A 10 17.40 -43.70 13.63
C ALA A 10 17.28 -42.37 14.40
N LEU A 11 18.24 -41.46 14.21
CA LEU A 11 18.14 -40.07 14.67
C LEU A 11 17.08 -39.33 13.84
N PHE A 12 15.94 -39.07 14.45
CA PHE A 12 14.89 -38.22 13.91
C PHE A 12 15.30 -36.76 14.14
N VAL A 13 15.93 -36.11 13.15
CA VAL A 13 16.23 -34.68 13.19
C VAL A 13 14.92 -33.93 12.95
N LEU A 14 14.29 -33.44 14.02
CA LEU A 14 13.21 -32.48 13.96
C LEU A 14 13.76 -31.16 13.40
N ALA A 15 13.55 -30.92 12.12
CA ALA A 15 13.81 -29.64 11.50
C ALA A 15 12.78 -28.63 12.05
N PHE A 16 13.18 -27.85 13.07
CA PHE A 16 12.47 -26.65 13.46
C PHE A 16 12.62 -25.63 12.32
N GLY A 17 11.64 -25.59 11.43
CA GLY A 17 11.52 -24.47 10.49
C GLY A 17 11.36 -23.16 11.28
N PRO A 18 11.92 -22.02 10.80
CA PRO A 18 11.74 -20.75 11.47
C PRO A 18 10.25 -20.46 11.60
N ALA A 19 9.79 -20.24 12.83
CA ALA A 19 8.42 -19.83 13.10
C ALA A 19 8.21 -18.49 12.34
N ALA A 20 7.30 -18.48 11.40
CA ALA A 20 6.94 -17.26 10.70
C ALA A 20 6.20 -16.36 11.68
N HIS A 21 6.92 -15.40 12.26
CA HIS A 21 6.37 -14.42 13.17
C HIS A 21 5.38 -13.50 12.44
N ALA A 22 4.27 -13.20 13.11
CA ALA A 22 3.40 -12.11 12.67
C ALA A 22 4.19 -10.80 12.77
N GLU A 23 4.03 -9.92 11.81
CA GLU A 23 4.69 -8.62 11.82
C GLU A 23 3.66 -7.53 11.54
N THR A 24 3.66 -6.49 12.35
CA THR A 24 2.74 -5.36 12.20
C THR A 24 3.53 -4.06 12.03
N TYR A 25 3.21 -3.33 10.97
CA TYR A 25 3.65 -1.96 10.76
C TYR A 25 2.48 -1.02 11.01
N ARG A 26 2.68 0.00 11.85
CA ARG A 26 1.73 1.10 12.06
C ARG A 26 2.40 2.41 11.71
N LEU A 27 1.85 3.08 10.72
CA LEU A 27 2.38 4.31 10.16
C LEU A 27 1.33 5.40 10.31
N GLN A 28 1.74 6.54 10.87
CA GLN A 28 0.89 7.73 11.01
C GLN A 28 1.51 8.87 10.23
N TYR A 29 0.69 9.64 9.54
CA TYR A 29 1.14 10.71 8.67
C TYR A 29 0.35 11.99 8.90
N GLU A 30 0.98 13.10 8.55
CA GLU A 30 0.36 14.40 8.40
C GLU A 30 0.56 14.91 6.99
N ALA A 31 -0.52 15.38 6.38
CA ALA A 31 -0.49 16.05 5.08
C ALA A 31 -0.45 17.56 5.27
N ALA A 32 0.51 18.23 4.63
CA ALA A 32 0.65 19.68 4.66
C ALA A 32 1.03 20.24 3.28
N VAL A 33 0.70 21.50 3.06
CA VAL A 33 1.16 22.30 1.92
C VAL A 33 2.13 23.36 2.43
N LEU A 34 3.20 23.63 1.68
CA LEU A 34 4.27 24.57 2.04
C LEU A 34 4.94 24.24 3.39
N GLY A 35 4.78 23.00 3.89
CA GLY A 35 5.32 22.55 5.16
C GLY A 35 4.65 23.14 6.42
N VAL A 36 3.67 24.04 6.27
CA VAL A 36 3.06 24.74 7.39
C VAL A 36 1.52 24.70 7.44
N VAL A 37 0.87 24.53 6.31
CA VAL A 37 -0.59 24.46 6.23
C VAL A 37 -1.03 23.01 6.30
N VAL A 38 -1.42 22.56 7.50
CA VAL A 38 -1.91 21.19 7.73
C VAL A 38 -3.26 21.00 7.02
N LEU A 39 -3.33 19.98 6.18
CA LEU A 39 -4.52 19.59 5.43
C LEU A 39 -5.25 18.42 6.08
N GLY A 40 -4.52 17.52 6.70
CA GLY A 40 -5.12 16.32 7.26
C GLY A 40 -4.11 15.35 7.85
N THR A 41 -4.65 14.23 8.34
CA THR A 41 -3.87 13.11 8.85
C THR A 41 -4.25 11.84 8.11
N ALA A 42 -3.29 10.91 8.02
CA ALA A 42 -3.52 9.58 7.48
C ALA A 42 -2.86 8.53 8.36
N SER A 43 -3.41 7.33 8.36
CA SER A 43 -2.75 6.16 8.94
C SER A 43 -2.74 5.02 7.95
N TYR A 44 -1.72 4.19 8.05
CA TYR A 44 -1.62 2.93 7.33
C TYR A 44 -1.10 1.86 8.27
N GLU A 45 -1.84 0.78 8.42
CA GLU A 45 -1.44 -0.39 9.20
C GLU A 45 -1.43 -1.61 8.30
N VAL A 46 -0.39 -2.42 8.39
CA VAL A 46 -0.35 -3.73 7.76
C VAL A 46 0.17 -4.76 8.75
N THR A 47 -0.61 -5.82 8.93
CA THR A 47 -0.24 -7.00 9.73
C THR A 47 -0.04 -8.17 8.79
N THR A 48 1.07 -8.87 8.94
CA THR A 48 1.40 -10.08 8.18
C THR A 48 1.51 -11.28 9.10
N SER A 49 1.21 -12.44 8.59
CA SER A 49 1.54 -13.74 9.17
C SER A 49 2.24 -14.60 8.12
N ALA A 50 2.51 -15.86 8.39
CA ALA A 50 3.18 -16.78 7.47
C ALA A 50 2.55 -16.80 6.06
N SER A 51 1.21 -16.73 5.99
CA SER A 51 0.46 -16.94 4.74
C SER A 51 -0.62 -15.89 4.47
N ARG A 52 -0.80 -14.91 5.34
CA ARG A 52 -1.88 -13.92 5.25
C ARG A 52 -1.39 -12.52 5.56
N TYR A 53 -2.11 -11.53 5.03
CA TYR A 53 -1.97 -10.14 5.46
C TYR A 53 -3.34 -9.48 5.60
N ALA A 54 -3.38 -8.44 6.41
CA ALA A 54 -4.46 -7.49 6.52
C ALA A 54 -3.88 -6.08 6.51
N ALA A 55 -4.42 -5.21 5.67
CA ALA A 55 -4.05 -3.79 5.61
C ALA A 55 -5.25 -2.93 5.97
N ARG A 56 -5.01 -1.83 6.66
CA ARG A 56 -6.00 -0.80 7.00
C ARG A 56 -5.43 0.58 6.73
N ALA A 57 -6.29 1.50 6.31
CA ALA A 57 -5.91 2.90 6.18
C ALA A 57 -7.05 3.80 6.63
N SER A 58 -6.70 4.98 7.11
CA SER A 58 -7.64 6.07 7.32
C SER A 58 -7.04 7.39 6.85
N VAL A 59 -7.90 8.28 6.34
CA VAL A 59 -7.55 9.67 5.99
C VAL A 59 -8.62 10.57 6.58
N ARG A 60 -8.22 11.68 7.19
CA ARG A 60 -9.13 12.68 7.74
C ARG A 60 -8.59 14.07 7.47
N THR A 61 -9.44 14.93 6.98
CA THR A 61 -9.14 16.37 6.93
C THR A 61 -9.00 16.92 8.36
N SER A 62 -8.00 17.75 8.59
CA SER A 62 -7.74 18.39 9.89
C SER A 62 -7.32 19.84 9.72
N GLY A 63 -7.15 20.55 10.84
CA GLY A 63 -6.74 21.95 10.83
C GLY A 63 -7.77 22.86 10.15
N LEU A 64 -7.29 23.93 9.54
CA LEU A 64 -8.11 24.90 8.81
C LEU A 64 -8.79 24.31 7.56
N ALA A 65 -8.25 23.25 6.99
CA ALA A 65 -8.84 22.58 5.82
C ALA A 65 -10.24 22.03 6.12
N ARG A 66 -10.58 21.71 7.39
CA ARG A 66 -11.93 21.28 7.80
C ARG A 66 -13.02 22.32 7.57
N LEU A 67 -12.66 23.59 7.44
CA LEU A 67 -13.62 24.65 7.13
C LEU A 67 -14.13 24.57 5.68
N PHE A 68 -13.35 23.91 4.81
CA PHE A 68 -13.62 23.81 3.38
C PHE A 68 -13.97 22.41 2.94
N ASP A 69 -13.42 21.39 3.63
CA ASP A 69 -13.65 19.99 3.32
C ASP A 69 -13.61 19.15 4.61
N GLN A 70 -14.60 18.27 4.77
CA GLN A 70 -14.73 17.35 5.91
C GLN A 70 -14.63 15.90 5.43
N THR A 71 -13.52 15.58 4.76
CA THR A 71 -13.27 14.24 4.26
C THR A 71 -12.88 13.29 5.39
N GLN A 72 -13.52 12.13 5.41
CA GLN A 72 -13.13 10.96 6.19
C GLN A 72 -13.15 9.73 5.29
N ILE A 73 -12.01 9.07 5.16
CA ILE A 73 -11.86 7.84 4.38
C ILE A 73 -11.38 6.74 5.32
N THR A 74 -11.98 5.57 5.23
CA THR A 74 -11.49 4.35 5.89
C THR A 74 -11.47 3.22 4.89
N ALA A 75 -10.40 2.44 4.87
CA ALA A 75 -10.25 1.32 3.96
C ALA A 75 -9.64 0.11 4.66
N THR A 76 -10.01 -1.07 4.20
CA THR A 76 -9.42 -2.34 4.64
C THR A 76 -9.16 -3.24 3.44
N SER A 77 -8.09 -4.01 3.49
CA SER A 77 -7.80 -5.06 2.51
C SER A 77 -7.25 -6.29 3.19
N THR A 78 -7.56 -7.45 2.65
CA THR A 78 -7.06 -8.74 3.15
C THR A 78 -6.65 -9.64 1.99
N GLY A 79 -5.72 -10.55 2.26
CA GLY A 79 -5.28 -11.51 1.26
C GLY A 79 -4.27 -12.50 1.81
N THR A 80 -3.58 -13.16 0.89
CA THR A 80 -2.60 -14.21 1.19
C THR A 80 -1.20 -13.82 0.73
N LEU A 81 -0.22 -14.42 1.36
CA LEU A 81 1.20 -14.32 1.05
C LEU A 81 1.73 -15.68 0.64
N SER A 82 2.56 -15.71 -0.39
CA SER A 82 3.35 -16.87 -0.78
C SER A 82 4.77 -16.40 -1.11
N GLY A 83 5.69 -16.55 -0.17
CA GLY A 83 7.01 -15.93 -0.26
C GLY A 83 6.91 -14.40 -0.45
N ALA A 84 7.45 -13.89 -1.54
CA ALA A 84 7.37 -12.47 -1.90
C ALA A 84 6.03 -12.08 -2.54
N ALA A 85 5.25 -13.02 -3.04
CA ALA A 85 4.01 -12.77 -3.74
C ALA A 85 2.87 -12.36 -2.79
N VAL A 86 2.12 -11.36 -3.22
CA VAL A 86 0.91 -10.85 -2.55
C VAL A 86 -0.30 -11.16 -3.43
N SER A 87 -1.32 -11.75 -2.86
CA SER A 87 -2.60 -12.00 -3.54
C SER A 87 -3.74 -11.47 -2.67
N TRP A 88 -4.42 -10.43 -3.13
CA TRP A 88 -5.55 -9.87 -2.39
C TRP A 88 -6.84 -10.67 -2.65
N ALA A 89 -7.75 -10.62 -1.68
CA ALA A 89 -9.02 -11.32 -1.75
C ALA A 89 -10.22 -10.37 -1.57
N ARG A 90 -10.11 -9.39 -0.67
CA ARG A 90 -11.17 -8.44 -0.38
C ARG A 90 -10.63 -7.05 -0.08
N TYR A 91 -11.32 -6.04 -0.60
CA TYR A 91 -11.11 -4.64 -0.31
C TYR A 91 -12.43 -3.95 -0.02
N ASP A 92 -12.48 -3.14 1.03
CA ASP A 92 -13.63 -2.33 1.42
C ASP A 92 -13.15 -0.90 1.68
N ILE A 93 -13.79 0.10 1.09
CA ILE A 93 -13.50 1.50 1.36
C ILE A 93 -14.78 2.30 1.54
N SER A 94 -14.78 3.18 2.52
CA SER A 94 -15.84 4.15 2.78
C SER A 94 -15.27 5.55 2.67
N HIS A 95 -15.83 6.35 1.80
CA HIS A 95 -15.55 7.77 1.64
C HIS A 95 -16.73 8.56 2.17
N ALA A 96 -16.53 9.34 3.21
CA ALA A 96 -17.48 10.32 3.67
C ALA A 96 -16.88 11.73 3.42
N TYR A 97 -17.60 12.54 2.66
CA TYR A 97 -17.35 13.95 2.46
C TYR A 97 -18.49 14.73 3.14
N ALA A 98 -18.36 16.03 3.32
CA ALA A 98 -19.37 16.84 4.03
C ALA A 98 -20.82 16.59 3.56
N SER A 99 -21.02 16.36 2.26
CA SER A 99 -22.35 16.17 1.66
C SER A 99 -22.46 14.92 0.78
N LYS A 100 -21.43 14.09 0.70
CA LYS A 100 -21.37 12.93 -0.19
C LYS A 100 -20.81 11.72 0.55
N PHE A 101 -21.34 10.56 0.24
CA PHE A 101 -20.88 9.27 0.75
C PHE A 101 -20.70 8.31 -0.42
N ARG A 102 -19.65 7.48 -0.35
CA ARG A 102 -19.49 6.35 -1.25
C ARG A 102 -18.82 5.19 -0.53
N ARG A 103 -19.38 4.01 -0.70
CA ARG A 103 -18.77 2.77 -0.29
C ARG A 103 -18.46 1.93 -1.52
N ILE A 104 -17.27 1.33 -1.55
CA ILE A 104 -16.84 0.42 -2.59
C ILE A 104 -16.37 -0.85 -1.91
N ARG A 105 -16.88 -1.99 -2.37
CA ARG A 105 -16.38 -3.31 -2.02
C ARG A 105 -15.90 -4.01 -3.27
N LEU A 106 -14.70 -4.53 -3.23
CA LEU A 106 -14.14 -5.41 -4.24
C LEU A 106 -13.91 -6.78 -3.62
N ASP A 107 -14.42 -7.82 -4.24
CA ASP A 107 -14.15 -9.21 -3.89
C ASP A 107 -13.48 -9.89 -5.09
N ARG A 108 -12.39 -10.61 -4.83
CA ARG A 108 -11.65 -11.37 -5.84
C ARG A 108 -11.79 -12.85 -5.58
N ALA A 109 -12.37 -13.58 -6.53
CA ALA A 109 -12.55 -15.01 -6.46
C ALA A 109 -12.32 -15.64 -7.84
N ASN A 110 -11.60 -16.76 -7.89
CA ASN A 110 -11.31 -17.52 -9.12
C ASN A 110 -10.72 -16.64 -10.26
N GLY A 111 -9.88 -15.67 -9.91
CA GLY A 111 -9.27 -14.74 -10.86
C GLY A 111 -10.19 -13.62 -11.36
N ALA A 112 -11.46 -13.60 -11.00
CA ALA A 112 -12.40 -12.52 -11.33
C ALA A 112 -12.54 -11.52 -10.18
N VAL A 113 -12.85 -10.28 -10.51
CA VAL A 113 -13.14 -9.21 -9.55
C VAL A 113 -14.60 -8.81 -9.67
N SER A 114 -15.33 -8.82 -8.56
CA SER A 114 -16.65 -8.22 -8.45
C SER A 114 -16.57 -6.90 -7.70
N ALA A 115 -17.25 -5.86 -8.20
CA ALA A 115 -17.29 -4.54 -7.61
C ALA A 115 -18.71 -4.16 -7.21
N GLN A 116 -18.91 -3.83 -5.94
CA GLN A 116 -20.16 -3.28 -5.40
C GLN A 116 -19.89 -1.83 -4.98
N VAL A 117 -20.59 -0.89 -5.61
CA VAL A 117 -20.41 0.55 -5.38
C VAL A 117 -21.74 1.18 -4.99
N THR A 118 -21.77 1.88 -3.85
CA THR A 118 -22.96 2.53 -3.32
C THR A 118 -22.65 3.98 -2.92
N PRO A 119 -23.32 4.98 -3.49
CA PRO A 119 -24.14 4.91 -4.70
C PRO A 119 -23.31 4.51 -5.93
N ALA A 120 -23.94 3.87 -6.90
CA ALA A 120 -23.26 3.45 -8.13
C ALA A 120 -22.65 4.65 -8.88
N TYR A 121 -21.59 4.40 -9.63
CA TYR A 121 -21.06 5.39 -10.57
C TYR A 121 -22.07 5.63 -11.70
N ARG A 122 -22.21 6.88 -12.12
CA ARG A 122 -23.05 7.23 -13.27
C ARG A 122 -22.45 6.74 -14.60
N ASP A 123 -21.13 6.73 -14.65
CA ASP A 123 -20.32 6.19 -15.74
C ASP A 123 -19.05 5.55 -15.17
N LEU A 124 -18.41 4.72 -15.96
CA LEU A 124 -17.20 3.98 -15.58
C LEU A 124 -15.92 4.56 -16.23
N GLY A 125 -16.01 5.77 -16.78
CA GLY A 125 -14.92 6.44 -17.49
C GLY A 125 -14.80 5.97 -18.94
N SER A 126 -13.95 6.68 -19.71
CA SER A 126 -13.73 6.41 -21.13
C SER A 126 -12.23 6.33 -21.46
N PRO A 127 -11.72 5.11 -21.77
CA PRO A 127 -12.42 3.81 -21.73
C PRO A 127 -12.61 3.31 -20.29
N ALA A 128 -13.66 2.52 -20.08
CA ALA A 128 -13.83 1.80 -18.81
C ALA A 128 -12.78 0.69 -18.65
N ALA A 129 -12.42 0.37 -17.40
CA ALA A 129 -11.52 -0.74 -17.12
C ALA A 129 -12.11 -2.09 -17.51
N THR A 130 -11.41 -2.86 -18.34
CA THR A 130 -11.86 -4.19 -18.78
C THR A 130 -11.77 -5.23 -17.66
N ALA A 131 -12.51 -6.33 -17.78
CA ALA A 131 -12.45 -7.43 -16.81
C ALA A 131 -11.02 -8.00 -16.65
N ALA A 132 -10.24 -8.07 -17.72
CA ALA A 132 -8.84 -8.51 -17.67
C ALA A 132 -7.96 -7.52 -16.89
N GLN A 133 -8.16 -6.22 -17.07
CA GLN A 133 -7.45 -5.19 -16.31
C GLN A 133 -7.81 -5.24 -14.82
N GLN A 134 -9.10 -5.41 -14.49
CA GLN A 134 -9.55 -5.53 -13.10
C GLN A 134 -8.94 -6.77 -12.42
N SER A 135 -8.99 -7.93 -13.06
CA SER A 135 -8.47 -9.18 -12.51
C SER A 135 -6.94 -9.22 -12.43
N GLY A 136 -6.24 -8.51 -13.32
CA GLY A 136 -4.78 -8.37 -13.31
C GLY A 136 -4.25 -7.34 -12.29
N SER A 137 -5.13 -6.67 -11.52
CA SER A 137 -4.75 -5.56 -10.64
C SER A 137 -4.84 -5.91 -9.16
N PHE A 138 -4.12 -5.15 -8.34
CA PHE A 138 -4.33 -5.06 -6.91
C PHE A 138 -5.45 -4.06 -6.59
N ASP A 139 -6.06 -4.17 -5.41
CA ASP A 139 -6.75 -3.06 -4.78
C ASP A 139 -5.73 -2.00 -4.28
N PRO A 140 -6.16 -0.77 -3.97
CA PRO A 140 -5.26 0.31 -3.59
C PRO A 140 -4.35 0.02 -2.39
N LEU A 141 -4.86 -0.62 -1.33
CA LEU A 141 -4.05 -0.91 -0.14
C LEU A 141 -3.07 -2.04 -0.38
N SER A 142 -3.52 -3.09 -1.05
CA SER A 142 -2.66 -4.21 -1.44
C SER A 142 -1.60 -3.77 -2.45
N GLY A 143 -1.92 -2.83 -3.33
CA GLY A 143 -0.97 -2.24 -4.27
C GLY A 143 0.19 -1.52 -3.57
N ILE A 144 -0.12 -0.70 -2.56
CA ILE A 144 0.91 -0.03 -1.74
C ILE A 144 1.76 -1.07 -1.01
N PHE A 145 1.14 -2.09 -0.42
CA PHE A 145 1.85 -3.16 0.28
C PHE A 145 2.73 -3.97 -0.67
N ALA A 146 2.21 -4.38 -1.81
CA ALA A 146 2.96 -5.15 -2.81
C ALA A 146 4.14 -4.36 -3.37
N LEU A 147 3.96 -3.07 -3.68
CA LEU A 147 5.03 -2.20 -4.15
C LEU A 147 6.12 -2.04 -3.09
N GLY A 148 5.75 -1.80 -1.83
CA GLY A 148 6.70 -1.73 -0.72
C GLY A 148 7.48 -3.03 -0.51
N ARG A 149 6.85 -4.19 -0.73
CA ARG A 149 7.55 -5.49 -0.71
C ARG A 149 8.50 -5.66 -1.89
N GLN A 150 8.14 -5.21 -3.09
CA GLN A 150 9.05 -5.24 -4.25
C GLN A 150 10.29 -4.38 -4.00
N ILE A 151 10.11 -3.15 -3.49
CA ILE A 151 11.20 -2.24 -3.12
C ILE A 151 12.09 -2.87 -2.04
N GLY A 152 11.48 -3.42 -0.98
CA GLY A 152 12.21 -4.03 0.13
C GLY A 152 12.96 -5.31 -0.26
N ALA A 153 12.40 -6.13 -1.14
CA ALA A 153 13.05 -7.33 -1.65
C ALA A 153 14.22 -6.99 -2.57
N ALA A 154 14.03 -6.02 -3.46
CA ALA A 154 15.06 -5.54 -4.38
C ALA A 154 16.12 -4.68 -3.68
N ARG A 155 15.81 -4.12 -2.50
CA ARG A 155 16.62 -3.11 -1.79
C ARG A 155 16.97 -1.92 -2.70
N ALA A 156 16.06 -1.56 -3.60
CA ALA A 156 16.23 -0.51 -4.62
C ALA A 156 14.87 0.07 -5.01
N CYS A 157 14.87 1.30 -5.50
CA CYS A 157 13.72 1.96 -6.08
C CYS A 157 13.35 1.34 -7.43
N GLN A 158 12.88 0.11 -7.41
CA GLN A 158 12.37 -0.58 -8.60
C GLN A 158 11.08 -1.33 -8.26
N GLY A 159 10.17 -1.36 -9.20
CA GLY A 159 8.90 -2.04 -9.07
C GLY A 159 7.75 -1.24 -9.67
N ALA A 160 6.71 -1.95 -9.97
CA ALA A 160 5.44 -1.39 -10.41
C ALA A 160 4.29 -2.35 -10.09
N VAL A 161 3.13 -1.78 -9.85
CA VAL A 161 1.90 -2.53 -9.61
C VAL A 161 0.75 -1.89 -10.40
N LEU A 162 -0.14 -2.72 -10.93
CA LEU A 162 -1.41 -2.29 -11.49
C LEU A 162 -2.44 -2.27 -10.37
N VAL A 163 -3.26 -1.25 -10.33
CA VAL A 163 -4.27 -1.03 -9.28
C VAL A 163 -5.63 -0.76 -9.91
N PHE A 164 -6.66 -1.34 -9.32
CA PHE A 164 -8.06 -1.06 -9.63
C PHE A 164 -8.81 -0.68 -8.36
N ASP A 165 -9.46 0.48 -8.35
CA ASP A 165 -10.11 1.04 -7.17
C ASP A 165 -11.64 0.89 -7.15
N GLY A 166 -12.18 0.15 -8.12
CA GLY A 166 -13.63 -0.01 -8.34
C GLY A 166 -14.18 0.82 -9.51
N ARG A 167 -13.39 1.75 -10.05
CA ARG A 167 -13.66 2.50 -11.28
C ARG A 167 -12.40 2.69 -12.11
N GLN A 168 -11.35 3.18 -11.49
CA GLN A 168 -10.12 3.58 -12.15
C GLN A 168 -9.08 2.46 -12.10
N HIS A 169 -8.43 2.25 -13.23
CA HIS A 169 -7.30 1.37 -13.39
C HIS A 169 -6.06 2.20 -13.72
N TYR A 170 -5.03 2.05 -12.91
CA TYR A 170 -3.80 2.84 -12.99
C TYR A 170 -2.59 2.00 -12.59
N ARG A 171 -1.42 2.48 -12.93
CA ARG A 171 -0.14 1.89 -12.55
C ARG A 171 0.57 2.80 -11.54
N LEU A 172 1.05 2.21 -10.45
CA LEU A 172 1.99 2.85 -9.54
C LEU A 172 3.38 2.30 -9.85
N ALA A 173 4.35 3.17 -10.08
CA ALA A 173 5.70 2.78 -10.41
C ALA A 173 6.72 3.63 -9.67
N VAL A 174 7.87 3.03 -9.36
CA VAL A 174 9.00 3.74 -8.77
C VAL A 174 10.25 3.59 -9.60
N SER A 175 11.10 4.62 -9.54
CA SER A 175 12.43 4.62 -10.16
C SER A 175 13.43 5.33 -9.24
N PRO A 176 14.74 5.07 -9.33
CA PRO A 176 15.73 5.63 -8.43
C PRO A 176 15.87 7.15 -8.55
N ILE A 177 16.01 7.81 -7.40
CA ILE A 177 16.58 9.17 -7.26
C ILE A 177 17.88 9.04 -6.50
N GLY A 178 17.89 8.35 -5.35
CA GLY A 178 19.05 8.20 -4.50
C GLY A 178 18.75 7.37 -3.25
N GLN A 179 19.69 7.39 -2.33
CA GLN A 179 19.55 6.78 -1.02
C GLN A 179 20.22 7.66 0.04
N GLY A 180 19.82 7.50 1.28
CA GLY A 180 20.38 8.26 2.40
C GLY A 180 19.88 7.76 3.74
N THR A 181 20.01 8.61 4.75
CA THR A 181 19.41 8.38 6.06
C THR A 181 18.16 9.23 6.20
N PHE A 182 17.08 8.63 6.65
CA PHE A 182 15.86 9.34 7.03
C PHE A 182 15.79 9.40 8.56
N ASN A 183 15.41 10.59 9.08
CA ASN A 183 15.19 10.80 10.50
C ASN A 183 13.91 11.60 10.68
N GLY A 184 12.87 10.98 11.20
CA GLY A 184 11.57 11.63 11.44
C GLY A 184 10.46 10.63 11.73
N GLY A 185 9.45 11.08 12.46
CA GLY A 185 8.25 10.30 12.77
C GLY A 185 8.53 8.99 13.51
N GLY A 186 9.56 8.92 14.33
CA GLY A 186 9.94 7.69 15.05
C GLY A 186 10.76 6.69 14.22
N TYR A 187 11.05 6.98 12.95
CA TYR A 187 11.97 6.20 12.13
C TYR A 187 13.34 6.91 12.06
N GLN A 188 14.40 6.16 12.29
CA GLN A 188 15.78 6.59 12.06
C GLN A 188 16.55 5.45 11.40
N GLY A 189 17.04 5.66 10.20
CA GLY A 189 17.76 4.62 9.49
C GLY A 189 17.94 4.87 8.01
N PRO A 190 18.54 3.89 7.30
CA PRO A 190 18.74 3.97 5.86
C PRO A 190 17.41 3.99 5.12
N ALA A 191 17.33 4.79 4.07
CA ALA A 191 16.14 4.96 3.27
C ALA A 191 16.47 5.19 1.79
N LEU A 192 15.54 4.81 0.93
CA LEU A 192 15.59 5.02 -0.50
C LEU A 192 14.73 6.22 -0.86
N ASN A 193 15.30 7.15 -1.65
CA ASN A 193 14.55 8.23 -2.29
C ASN A 193 14.21 7.79 -3.71
N CYS A 194 12.92 7.69 -3.99
CA CYS A 194 12.38 7.16 -5.23
C CYS A 194 11.50 8.19 -5.92
N ARG A 195 11.57 8.26 -7.23
CA ARG A 195 10.56 8.91 -8.05
C ARG A 195 9.33 8.02 -8.11
N PHE A 196 8.20 8.54 -7.69
CA PHE A 196 6.91 7.83 -7.67
C PHE A 196 5.99 8.38 -8.77
N ARG A 197 5.48 7.49 -9.61
CA ARG A 197 4.59 7.85 -10.71
C ARG A 197 3.25 7.15 -10.57
N TYR A 198 2.21 7.94 -10.77
CA TYR A 198 0.85 7.49 -10.95
C TYR A 198 0.53 7.59 -12.45
N GLU A 199 0.25 6.48 -13.09
CA GLU A 199 0.02 6.39 -14.53
C GLU A 199 -1.43 5.94 -14.77
N PRO A 200 -2.36 6.83 -15.18
CA PRO A 200 -3.75 6.49 -15.45
C PRO A 200 -3.82 5.61 -16.71
N ILE A 201 -4.70 4.59 -16.69
CA ILE A 201 -4.85 3.63 -17.80
C ILE A 201 -6.28 3.59 -18.30
N ALA A 202 -7.28 3.42 -17.41
CA ALA A 202 -8.69 3.34 -17.78
C ALA A 202 -9.58 3.79 -16.61
N GLY A 203 -10.85 4.06 -16.87
CA GLY A 203 -11.79 4.49 -15.85
C GLY A 203 -11.74 5.98 -15.51
N PHE A 204 -11.07 6.77 -16.33
CA PHE A 204 -10.94 8.22 -16.17
C PHE A 204 -11.80 8.96 -17.18
N ASP A 205 -12.28 10.13 -16.81
CA ASP A 205 -12.87 11.10 -17.73
C ASP A 205 -11.83 12.17 -18.11
N ALA A 206 -12.05 12.86 -19.21
CA ALA A 206 -11.16 13.93 -19.67
C ALA A 206 -11.01 15.07 -18.64
N SER A 207 -12.02 15.27 -17.79
CA SER A 207 -12.04 16.26 -16.70
C SER A 207 -11.54 15.73 -15.35
N ASP A 208 -11.14 14.46 -15.26
CA ASP A 208 -10.71 13.87 -14.00
C ASP A 208 -9.31 14.38 -13.61
N ASP A 209 -9.21 15.11 -12.51
CA ASP A 209 -7.94 15.64 -12.00
C ASP A 209 -6.97 14.52 -11.66
N ARG A 210 -7.46 13.33 -11.29
CA ARG A 210 -6.62 12.16 -11.02
C ARG A 210 -5.91 11.64 -12.27
N ALA A 211 -6.39 11.96 -13.48
CA ALA A 211 -5.66 11.66 -14.71
C ALA A 211 -4.38 12.51 -14.90
N ARG A 212 -4.21 13.54 -14.07
CA ARG A 212 -3.12 14.53 -14.18
C ARG A 212 -2.28 14.64 -12.90
N ILE A 213 -2.26 13.61 -12.05
CA ILE A 213 -1.42 13.61 -10.85
C ILE A 213 0.05 13.73 -11.26
N PRO A 214 0.77 14.74 -10.77
CA PRO A 214 2.17 14.93 -11.11
C PRO A 214 3.04 13.82 -10.50
N THR A 215 4.22 13.66 -11.08
CA THR A 215 5.25 12.80 -10.52
C THR A 215 5.65 13.31 -9.13
N ALA A 216 5.75 12.40 -8.18
CA ALA A 216 6.10 12.67 -6.80
C ALA A 216 7.50 12.11 -6.46
N ASP A 217 8.12 12.62 -5.40
CA ASP A 217 9.27 12.02 -4.77
C ASP A 217 8.82 11.32 -3.48
N ALA A 218 9.26 10.07 -3.29
CA ALA A 218 8.86 9.26 -2.16
C ALA A 218 10.09 8.65 -1.45
N TRP A 219 10.10 8.77 -0.13
CA TRP A 219 11.08 8.08 0.70
C TRP A 219 10.49 6.78 1.24
N PHE A 220 11.26 5.70 1.13
CA PHE A 220 10.92 4.38 1.66
C PHE A 220 11.98 3.91 2.64
N ALA A 221 11.56 3.33 3.75
CA ALA A 221 12.46 2.66 4.69
C ALA A 221 13.22 1.54 3.97
N LEU A 222 14.52 1.43 4.20
CA LEU A 222 15.31 0.32 3.70
C LEU A 222 15.47 -0.71 4.84
N PRO A 223 14.68 -1.79 4.87
CA PRO A 223 14.74 -2.77 5.95
C PRO A 223 16.09 -3.49 5.94
N ALA A 224 16.58 -3.90 7.10
CA ALA A 224 17.84 -4.62 7.23
C ALA A 224 17.85 -5.94 6.46
N GLN A 225 16.70 -6.63 6.44
CA GLN A 225 16.46 -7.85 5.67
C GLN A 225 15.33 -7.63 4.64
N PRO A 226 15.24 -8.44 3.57
CA PRO A 226 14.14 -8.36 2.64
C PRO A 226 12.77 -8.40 3.32
N GLY A 227 11.94 -7.39 3.10
CA GLY A 227 10.65 -7.23 3.76
C GLY A 227 9.84 -6.09 3.17
N PHE A 228 8.97 -5.49 3.97
CA PHE A 228 8.18 -4.34 3.56
C PHE A 228 8.98 -3.04 3.73
N ALA A 229 9.28 -2.36 2.63
CA ALA A 229 9.81 -1.00 2.63
C ALA A 229 8.65 -0.03 2.88
N ALA A 230 8.51 0.41 4.13
CA ALA A 230 7.44 1.32 4.53
C ALA A 230 7.64 2.70 3.88
N PRO A 231 6.59 3.32 3.34
CA PRO A 231 6.67 4.71 2.87
C PRO A 231 6.88 5.65 4.07
N LEU A 232 7.83 6.57 3.97
CA LEU A 232 8.19 7.51 5.05
C LEU A 232 7.76 8.94 4.74
N ARG A 233 7.79 9.33 3.47
CA ARG A 233 7.42 10.65 2.99
C ARG A 233 6.97 10.55 1.54
N LEU A 234 5.98 11.33 1.17
CA LEU A 234 5.61 11.60 -0.22
C LEU A 234 5.60 13.11 -0.42
N THR A 235 6.29 13.60 -1.45
CA THR A 235 6.32 15.02 -1.83
C THR A 235 5.79 15.16 -3.24
N VAL A 236 4.75 15.99 -3.41
CA VAL A 236 4.06 16.21 -4.68
C VAL A 236 4.11 17.69 -5.02
N PRO A 237 4.60 18.09 -6.21
CA PRO A 237 4.49 19.48 -6.65
C PRO A 237 3.02 19.84 -6.91
N THR A 238 2.61 21.02 -6.44
CA THR A 238 1.27 21.57 -6.68
C THR A 238 1.37 23.02 -7.13
N PRO A 239 0.32 23.60 -7.73
CA PRO A 239 0.34 25.03 -8.10
C PRO A 239 0.58 25.99 -6.92
N LEU A 240 0.28 25.54 -5.70
CA LEU A 240 0.48 26.31 -4.46
C LEU A 240 1.84 26.05 -3.80
N GLY A 241 2.72 25.26 -4.42
CA GLY A 241 3.99 24.82 -3.87
C GLY A 241 4.01 23.31 -3.65
N GLN A 242 4.84 22.83 -2.73
CA GLN A 242 4.93 21.40 -2.45
C GLN A 242 3.88 20.96 -1.41
N ALA A 243 3.12 19.93 -1.76
CA ALA A 243 2.33 19.17 -0.80
C ALA A 243 3.18 17.97 -0.32
N GLN A 244 3.12 17.72 0.99
CA GLN A 244 3.88 16.64 1.62
C GLN A 244 2.94 15.79 2.46
N LEU A 245 3.18 14.49 2.44
CA LEU A 245 2.66 13.54 3.40
C LEU A 245 3.85 13.02 4.19
N ASP A 246 4.01 13.52 5.42
CA ASP A 246 5.15 13.23 6.28
C ASP A 246 4.79 12.20 7.35
N LEU A 247 5.70 11.26 7.58
CA LEU A 247 5.60 10.32 8.70
C LEU A 247 5.67 11.09 10.03
N ARG A 248 4.71 10.80 10.93
CA ARG A 248 4.60 11.32 12.30
C ARG A 248 4.69 10.22 13.35
N GLY A 249 4.42 8.97 12.96
CA GLY A 249 4.54 7.80 13.83
C GLY A 249 4.96 6.56 13.05
N TYR A 250 5.96 5.85 13.54
CA TYR A 250 6.44 4.58 13.01
C TYR A 250 6.54 3.56 14.12
N GLU A 251 5.78 2.49 14.01
CA GLU A 251 5.86 1.34 14.91
C GLU A 251 5.99 0.07 14.07
N ARG A 252 6.93 -0.78 14.45
CA ARG A 252 7.08 -2.14 13.94
C ARG A 252 7.08 -3.09 15.12
N ALA A 253 6.10 -3.98 15.17
CA ALA A 253 5.94 -4.99 16.20
C ALA A 253 5.96 -6.39 15.59
N PRO A 254 6.54 -7.39 16.32
CA PRO A 254 6.49 -8.79 15.93
C PRO A 254 5.07 -9.37 16.03
#